data_c41a1fe36465cce6b2d684306ec3b959
#
_entry.id   c41a1fe36465cce6b2d684306ec3b959
#
_cell.length_a   1.000
_cell.length_b   1.000
_cell.length_c   1.000
_cell.angle_alpha   90.00
_cell.angle_beta   90.00
_cell.angle_gamma   90.00
#
_symmetry.space_group_name_H-M   'P 1'
#
loop_
_entity.id
_entity.type
_entity.pdbx_description
1 polymer ?
#
loop_
_entity_poly.entity_id
_entity_poly.type
_entity_poly.pdbx_seq_one_letter_code
_entity_poly.pdbx_strand_id
1 'polypeptide(L)'
;MGQLITVTRKPSVRADVAIFELNRSLTGMGHERYHSAADAVRHRPVDELARRLFQVGGIEGVHVYSNIVTLDLATGAEPEGLEEIIRSLFTYYREGVEVAEPTA
;
A
#
# COMPACT_ATOMS: atom_id res chain seq x y z
N MET A 1 0.10 4.95 19.86
CA MET A 1 -0.75 5.58 18.85
C MET A 1 -0.05 5.63 17.52
N GLY A 2 -0.73 5.23 16.48
CA GLY A 2 -0.20 5.35 15.13
C GLY A 2 -0.26 6.80 14.64
N GLN A 3 0.52 7.10 13.62
CA GLN A 3 0.51 8.41 13.00
C GLN A 3 -0.54 8.43 11.90
N LEU A 4 -1.26 9.54 11.83
CA LEU A 4 -2.17 9.76 10.72
C LEU A 4 -1.38 10.19 9.50
N ILE A 5 -1.72 9.64 8.36
CA ILE A 5 -1.15 10.05 7.09
C ILE A 5 -2.27 10.52 6.18
N THR A 6 -1.93 11.43 5.29
CA THR A 6 -2.85 11.82 4.24
C THR A 6 -2.53 11.03 2.99
N VAL A 7 -3.59 10.61 2.31
CA VAL A 7 -3.49 9.85 1.07
C VAL A 7 -4.32 10.58 0.03
N THR A 8 -3.68 10.94 -1.07
CA THR A 8 -4.34 11.65 -2.16
C THR A 8 -4.26 10.79 -3.41
N ARG A 9 -5.40 10.53 -4.03
CA ARG A 9 -5.41 9.80 -5.29
C ARG A 9 -5.00 10.75 -6.41
N LYS A 10 -4.01 10.34 -7.18
CA LYS A 10 -3.51 11.12 -8.31
C LYS A 10 -4.12 10.59 -9.61
N PRO A 11 -4.29 11.45 -10.61
CA PRO A 11 -4.81 10.98 -11.89
C PRO A 11 -3.84 10.00 -12.56
N SER A 12 -4.41 9.03 -13.26
CA SER A 12 -3.66 8.08 -14.05
C SER A 12 -4.24 8.04 -15.46
N VAL A 13 -3.38 7.91 -16.44
CA VAL A 13 -3.82 7.82 -17.83
C VAL A 13 -4.39 6.44 -18.15
N ARG A 14 -4.19 5.45 -17.28
CA ARG A 14 -4.69 4.10 -17.46
C ARG A 14 -5.76 3.81 -16.43
N ALA A 15 -6.86 3.21 -16.89
CA ALA A 15 -7.96 2.87 -15.99
C ALA A 15 -7.61 1.72 -15.05
N ASP A 16 -6.66 0.88 -15.44
CA ASP A 16 -6.23 -0.26 -14.64
C ASP A 16 -5.06 0.07 -13.72
N VAL A 17 -4.70 1.34 -13.57
CA VAL A 17 -3.64 1.78 -12.69
C VAL A 17 -4.18 2.84 -11.74
N ALA A 18 -3.96 2.65 -10.46
CA ALA A 18 -4.32 3.64 -9.44
C ALA A 18 -3.05 4.16 -8.78
N ILE A 19 -2.94 5.47 -8.63
CA ILE A 19 -1.76 6.12 -8.07
C ILE A 19 -2.19 6.90 -6.83
N PHE A 20 -1.47 6.69 -5.72
CA PHE A 20 -1.74 7.37 -4.46
C PHE A 20 -0.48 8.05 -3.97
N GLU A 21 -0.62 9.30 -3.56
CA GLU A 21 0.46 10.06 -2.97
C GLU A 21 0.22 10.23 -1.47
N LEU A 22 1.23 9.89 -0.69
CA LEU A 22 1.17 9.99 0.76
C LEU A 22 1.98 11.20 1.21
N ASN A 23 1.72 11.67 2.43
CA ASN A 23 2.49 12.76 3.00
C ASN A 23 3.73 12.29 3.76
N ARG A 24 4.10 11.02 3.63
CA ARG A 24 5.35 10.51 4.18
C ARG A 24 5.91 9.43 3.27
N SER A 25 7.24 9.34 3.24
CA SER A 25 7.92 8.35 2.43
C SER A 25 7.86 6.98 3.09
N LEU A 26 7.67 5.94 2.27
CA LEU A 26 7.66 4.56 2.73
C LEU A 26 8.99 3.85 2.44
N THR A 27 9.69 4.25 1.39
CA THR A 27 10.87 3.53 0.92
C THR A 27 12.12 4.37 0.88
N GLY A 28 12.02 5.64 1.26
CA GLY A 28 13.12 6.57 1.05
C GLY A 28 13.36 6.79 -0.43
N MET A 29 14.51 6.41 -0.95
CA MET A 29 14.87 6.59 -2.35
C MET A 29 14.75 5.30 -3.16
N GLY A 30 14.40 4.19 -2.52
CA GLY A 30 14.34 2.90 -3.20
C GLY A 30 12.97 2.63 -3.81
N HIS A 31 12.96 1.72 -4.78
CA HIS A 31 11.74 1.20 -5.37
C HIS A 31 11.46 -0.18 -4.78
N GLU A 32 10.20 -0.44 -4.45
CA GLU A 32 9.76 -1.77 -4.03
C GLU A 32 8.65 -2.22 -4.97
N ARG A 33 8.80 -3.39 -5.53
CA ARG A 33 7.82 -3.96 -6.46
C ARG A 33 7.36 -5.31 -5.94
N TYR A 34 6.06 -5.52 -6.00
CA TYR A 34 5.44 -6.76 -5.54
C TYR A 34 4.46 -7.22 -6.60
N HIS A 35 4.52 -8.50 -6.93
CA HIS A 35 3.58 -9.13 -7.86
C HIS A 35 2.55 -9.97 -7.13
N SER A 36 2.80 -10.29 -5.87
CA SER A 36 1.88 -11.03 -5.02
C SER A 36 2.25 -10.79 -3.56
N ALA A 37 1.36 -11.20 -2.66
CA ALA A 37 1.64 -11.09 -1.23
C ALA A 37 2.90 -11.86 -0.83
N ALA A 38 3.22 -12.93 -1.55
CA ALA A 38 4.41 -13.74 -1.25
C ALA A 38 5.71 -12.97 -1.46
N ASP A 39 5.69 -11.92 -2.27
CA ASP A 39 6.87 -11.08 -2.47
C ASP A 39 7.16 -10.18 -1.28
N ALA A 40 6.19 -9.97 -0.42
CA ALA A 40 6.33 -9.12 0.76
C ALA A 40 6.84 -9.95 1.93
N VAL A 41 8.12 -10.31 1.87
CA VAL A 41 8.72 -11.26 2.83
C VAL A 41 9.31 -10.59 4.07
N ARG A 42 9.46 -9.27 4.04
CA ARG A 42 10.01 -8.53 5.17
C ARG A 42 8.88 -7.91 5.99
N HIS A 43 9.25 -7.21 7.05
CA HIS A 43 8.29 -6.64 7.99
C HIS A 43 8.35 -5.11 8.06
N ARG A 44 8.85 -4.49 7.00
CA ARG A 44 8.84 -3.02 6.89
C ARG A 44 7.42 -2.53 6.63
N PRO A 45 7.14 -1.23 6.89
CA PRO A 45 5.81 -0.68 6.59
C PRO A 45 5.36 -0.91 5.16
N VAL A 46 6.28 -0.79 4.19
CA VAL A 46 5.95 -0.99 2.79
C VAL A 46 5.54 -2.43 2.51
N ASP A 47 6.19 -3.38 3.16
CA ASP A 47 5.85 -4.80 2.99
C ASP A 47 4.47 -5.10 3.58
N GLU A 48 4.18 -4.54 4.74
CA GLU A 48 2.88 -4.72 5.37
C GLU A 48 1.77 -4.10 4.51
N LEU A 49 2.04 -2.94 3.93
CA LEU A 49 1.08 -2.30 3.03
C LEU A 49 0.80 -3.20 1.84
N ALA A 50 1.83 -3.77 1.22
CA ALA A 50 1.66 -4.65 0.07
C ALA A 50 0.80 -5.86 0.44
N ARG A 51 1.06 -6.48 1.57
CA ARG A 51 0.27 -7.63 2.02
C ARG A 51 -1.19 -7.26 2.21
N ARG A 52 -1.46 -6.12 2.83
CA ARG A 52 -2.84 -5.68 3.05
C ARG A 52 -3.57 -5.41 1.75
N LEU A 53 -2.88 -4.80 0.79
CA LEU A 53 -3.49 -4.51 -0.50
C LEU A 53 -3.81 -5.79 -1.25
N PHE A 54 -2.89 -6.74 -1.28
CA PHE A 54 -3.15 -8.02 -1.96
C PHE A 54 -4.28 -8.81 -1.30
N GLN A 55 -4.47 -8.67 0.01
CA GLN A 55 -5.55 -9.35 0.72
C GLN A 55 -6.93 -8.87 0.30
N VAL A 56 -7.03 -7.64 -0.16
CA VAL A 56 -8.32 -7.10 -0.63
C VAL A 56 -8.79 -7.80 -1.88
N GLY A 57 -7.85 -8.23 -2.72
CA GLY A 57 -8.15 -8.80 -4.01
C GLY A 57 -8.23 -7.74 -5.10
N GLY A 58 -8.12 -8.17 -6.34
CA GLY A 58 -8.19 -7.25 -7.47
C GLY A 58 -6.92 -6.44 -7.71
N ILE A 59 -5.84 -6.76 -7.02
CA ILE A 59 -4.55 -6.08 -7.18
C ILE A 59 -3.59 -7.07 -7.84
N GLU A 60 -3.04 -6.68 -8.99
CA GLU A 60 -2.07 -7.52 -9.71
C GLU A 60 -0.63 -7.12 -9.45
N GLY A 61 -0.41 -5.92 -9.00
CA GLY A 61 0.94 -5.46 -8.69
C GLY A 61 0.91 -4.24 -7.80
N VAL A 62 1.93 -4.11 -6.97
CA VAL A 62 2.15 -2.95 -6.11
C VAL A 62 3.55 -2.43 -6.36
N HIS A 63 3.68 -1.16 -6.62
CA HIS A 63 4.96 -0.50 -6.78
C HIS A 63 4.97 0.71 -5.86
N VAL A 64 5.97 0.80 -5.01
CA VAL A 64 6.12 1.92 -4.09
C VAL A 64 7.47 2.58 -4.34
N TYR A 65 7.44 3.87 -4.55
CA TYR A 65 8.63 4.67 -4.67
C TYR A 65 8.45 5.90 -3.78
N SER A 66 9.26 5.98 -2.74
CA SER A 66 9.20 7.07 -1.76
C SER A 66 7.79 7.18 -1.16
N ASN A 67 7.05 8.22 -1.50
CA ASN A 67 5.70 8.45 -1.00
C ASN A 67 4.61 8.16 -2.05
N ILE A 68 4.98 7.53 -3.15
CA ILE A 68 4.04 7.23 -4.23
C ILE A 68 3.78 5.74 -4.29
N VAL A 69 2.50 5.37 -4.21
CA VAL A 69 2.05 3.98 -4.33
C VAL A 69 1.30 3.84 -5.65
N THR A 70 1.79 2.97 -6.51
CA THR A 70 1.16 2.68 -7.80
C THR A 70 0.66 1.26 -7.80
N LEU A 71 -0.61 1.07 -8.09
CA LEU A 71 -1.26 -0.23 -8.07
C LEU A 71 -1.70 -0.61 -9.47
N ASP A 72 -1.34 -1.83 -9.88
CA ASP A 72 -1.89 -2.42 -11.09
C ASP A 72 -3.14 -3.21 -10.69
N LEU A 73 -4.26 -2.87 -11.28
CA LEU A 73 -5.54 -3.45 -10.94
C LEU A 73 -5.91 -4.56 -11.92
N ALA A 74 -6.53 -5.59 -11.41
CA ALA A 74 -7.08 -6.63 -12.27
C ALA A 74 -8.23 -6.07 -13.10
N THR A 75 -8.51 -6.69 -14.23
CA THR A 75 -9.60 -6.26 -15.09
C THR A 75 -10.92 -6.26 -14.30
N GLY A 76 -11.60 -5.13 -14.33
CA GLY A 76 -12.88 -4.99 -13.63
C GLY A 76 -12.76 -4.67 -12.15
N ALA A 77 -11.56 -4.63 -11.60
CA ALA A 77 -11.38 -4.25 -10.20
C ALA A 77 -11.54 -2.74 -10.04
N GLU A 78 -12.10 -2.33 -8.91
CA GLU A 78 -12.32 -0.93 -8.62
C GLU A 78 -11.35 -0.45 -7.56
N PRO A 79 -10.80 0.77 -7.69
CA PRO A 79 -9.83 1.29 -6.74
C PRO A 79 -10.48 1.86 -5.48
N GLU A 80 -11.80 1.83 -5.37
CA GLU A 80 -12.49 2.41 -4.23
C GLU A 80 -12.15 1.68 -2.94
N GLY A 81 -11.97 2.44 -1.88
CA GLY A 81 -11.63 1.87 -0.58
C GLY A 81 -10.15 1.64 -0.36
N LEU A 82 -9.33 1.67 -1.41
CA LEU A 82 -7.89 1.42 -1.25
C LEU A 82 -7.21 2.54 -0.47
N GLU A 83 -7.70 3.76 -0.57
CA GLU A 83 -7.17 4.88 0.21
C GLU A 83 -7.25 4.61 1.70
N GLU A 84 -8.35 4.04 2.16
CA GLU A 84 -8.53 3.75 3.57
C GLU A 84 -7.55 2.68 4.04
N ILE A 85 -7.27 1.70 3.20
CA ILE A 85 -6.32 0.65 3.54
C ILE A 85 -4.92 1.26 3.70
N ILE A 86 -4.53 2.11 2.77
CA ILE A 86 -3.23 2.78 2.83
C ILE A 86 -3.18 3.70 4.05
N ARG A 87 -4.23 4.47 4.28
CA ARG A 87 -4.27 5.40 5.40
C ARG A 87 -4.22 4.67 6.74
N SER A 88 -4.90 3.54 6.84
CA SER A 88 -4.97 2.80 8.08
C SER A 88 -3.68 2.09 8.44
N LEU A 89 -2.76 1.94 7.50
CA LEU A 89 -1.49 1.28 7.78
C LEU A 89 -0.81 1.88 9.01
N PHE A 90 -0.65 3.22 9.01
CA PHE A 90 0.08 3.89 10.08
C PHE A 90 -0.78 4.17 11.30
N THR A 91 -2.06 3.89 11.24
CA THR A 91 -2.92 3.94 12.42
C THR A 91 -2.59 2.79 13.35
N TYR A 92 -2.27 1.63 12.81
CA TYR A 92 -2.00 0.43 13.57
C TYR A 92 -0.54 0.03 13.59
N TYR A 93 0.27 0.60 12.69
CA TYR A 93 1.68 0.30 12.61
C TYR A 93 2.48 1.27 13.47
N ARG A 94 3.40 0.71 14.27
CA ARG A 94 4.36 1.50 15.03
C ARG A 94 5.75 1.05 14.65
N GLU A 95 6.63 2.00 14.40
CA GLU A 95 8.00 1.71 14.09
C GLU A 95 8.65 0.99 15.28
N GLY A 96 9.35 -0.09 14.99
CA GLY A 96 10.01 -0.88 16.03
C GLY A 96 9.10 -1.82 16.79
N VAL A 97 7.80 -1.81 16.52
CA VAL A 97 6.85 -2.70 17.16
C VAL A 97 6.26 -3.60 16.09
N GLU A 98 6.29 -4.89 16.32
CA GLU A 98 5.68 -5.83 15.42
C GLU A 98 4.18 -5.59 15.38
N VAL A 99 3.65 -5.43 14.19
CA VAL A 99 2.22 -5.28 14.02
C VAL A 99 1.58 -6.63 14.28
N ALA A 100 0.79 -6.71 15.33
CA ALA A 100 -0.03 -7.89 15.54
C ALA A 100 -0.97 -7.98 14.34
N GLU A 101 -0.91 -9.07 13.63
CA GLU A 101 -1.84 -9.26 12.55
C GLU A 101 -3.25 -9.17 13.10
N PRO A 102 -4.13 -8.41 12.43
CA PRO A 102 -5.51 -8.45 12.82
C PRO A 102 -5.99 -9.86 12.53
N THR A 103 -5.95 -10.66 13.56
CA THR A 103 -6.62 -11.92 13.45
C THR A 103 -8.09 -11.59 13.33
N ALA A 104 -8.52 -11.83 12.17
CA ALA A 104 -9.94 -11.73 11.99
C ALA A 104 -10.61 -12.66 12.96
#